data_aefb4ab9e011b1a32013b5ea20d42ef3
#
_entry.id   aefb4ab9e011b1a32013b5ea20d42ef3
#
_cell.length_a   1.000
_cell.length_b   1.000
_cell.length_c   1.000
_cell.angle_alpha   90.00
_cell.angle_beta   90.00
_cell.angle_gamma   90.00
#
_symmetry.space_group_name_H-M   'P 1'
#
loop_
_entity.id
_entity.type
_entity.pdbx_description
1 polymer ?
#
loop_
_entity_poly.entity_id
_entity_poly.type
_entity_poly.pdbx_seq_one_letter_code
_entity_poly.pdbx_strand_id
1 'polypeptide(L)'
;LRDVAAPVLIRFPDILDNRIEKISGCFRVASEEYNYKGTHFIVYPIKVNQMRPVVEEIMSHGKKYSMGLEAGSKPELHEVIAMNTDSDSLIICNGYKDDSYIEMALLAQKMGRSIFLVAEKLNELKRIAKIGKRLGVRPNIGIRIKLASEGSGKWEESGGDASKFGLT
;
A
#
# COMPACT_ATOMS: atom_id res chain seq x y z
N LEU A 1 -10.25 32.78 -10.43
CA LEU A 1 -11.56 32.14 -10.61
C LEU A 1 -12.52 32.90 -11.55
N ARG A 2 -12.28 34.20 -11.83
CA ARG A 2 -13.18 34.99 -12.67
C ARG A 2 -13.27 34.54 -14.12
N ASP A 3 -12.22 33.82 -14.61
CA ASP A 3 -12.10 33.36 -16.00
C ASP A 3 -12.43 31.86 -16.17
N VAL A 4 -12.94 31.19 -15.12
CA VAL A 4 -13.29 29.79 -15.14
C VAL A 4 -14.82 29.63 -15.10
N ALA A 5 -15.36 28.96 -16.14
CA ALA A 5 -16.79 28.71 -16.22
C ALA A 5 -17.24 27.69 -15.16
N ALA A 6 -18.40 27.90 -14.56
CA ALA A 6 -19.04 26.92 -13.66
C ALA A 6 -19.65 25.74 -14.45
N PRO A 7 -19.69 24.53 -13.89
CA PRO A 7 -19.29 24.14 -12.52
C PRO A 7 -17.77 24.00 -12.35
N VAL A 8 -17.27 24.34 -11.16
CA VAL A 8 -15.83 24.30 -10.82
C VAL A 8 -15.56 23.31 -9.69
N LEU A 9 -14.56 22.45 -9.86
CA LEU A 9 -14.03 21.61 -8.80
C LEU A 9 -12.72 22.21 -8.27
N ILE A 10 -12.72 22.62 -7.00
CA ILE A 10 -11.54 23.16 -6.32
C ILE A 10 -10.93 22.09 -5.45
N ARG A 11 -9.61 21.91 -5.55
CA ARG A 11 -8.82 21.02 -4.70
C ARG A 11 -7.82 21.82 -3.89
N PHE A 12 -7.58 21.37 -2.65
CA PHE A 12 -6.64 21.97 -1.72
C PHE A 12 -5.57 20.92 -1.34
N PRO A 13 -4.47 20.79 -2.11
CA PRO A 13 -3.43 19.81 -1.84
C PRO A 13 -2.79 19.98 -0.46
N ASP A 14 -2.67 21.21 0.03
CA ASP A 14 -2.13 21.51 1.38
C ASP A 14 -2.81 20.72 2.50
N ILE A 15 -4.07 20.30 2.32
CA ILE A 15 -4.78 19.46 3.29
C ILE A 15 -4.17 18.06 3.33
N LEU A 16 -3.80 17.48 2.18
CA LEU A 16 -3.14 16.20 2.08
C LEU A 16 -1.77 16.27 2.74
N ASP A 17 -1.00 17.30 2.41
CA ASP A 17 0.33 17.55 2.94
C ASP A 17 0.32 17.64 4.47
N ASN A 18 -0.58 18.45 5.00
CA ASN A 18 -0.76 18.58 6.46
C ASN A 18 -1.13 17.25 7.13
N ARG A 19 -1.96 16.40 6.47
CA ARG A 19 -2.33 15.09 7.03
C ARG A 19 -1.15 14.12 7.03
N ILE A 20 -0.36 14.07 5.98
CA ILE A 20 0.85 13.25 5.90
C ILE A 20 1.84 13.67 7.00
N GLU A 21 2.09 14.96 7.14
CA GLU A 21 2.97 15.51 8.18
C GLU A 21 2.48 15.15 9.58
N LYS A 22 1.20 15.35 9.85
CA LYS A 22 0.62 15.08 11.16
C LYS A 22 0.71 13.60 11.52
N ILE A 23 0.36 12.69 10.60
CA ILE A 23 0.44 11.23 10.83
C ILE A 23 1.91 10.84 11.09
N SER A 24 2.83 11.25 10.22
CA SER A 24 4.26 10.96 10.38
C SER A 24 4.82 11.50 11.68
N GLY A 25 4.43 12.72 12.06
CA GLY A 25 4.84 13.36 13.31
C GLY A 25 4.36 12.61 14.55
N CYS A 26 3.10 12.16 14.56
CA CYS A 26 2.57 11.37 15.69
C CYS A 26 3.33 10.06 15.89
N PHE A 27 3.61 9.32 14.79
CA PHE A 27 4.38 8.08 14.89
C PHE A 27 5.84 8.30 15.27
N ARG A 28 6.46 9.39 14.80
CA ARG A 28 7.82 9.77 15.23
C ARG A 28 7.87 10.03 16.71
N VAL A 29 6.97 10.86 17.24
CA VAL A 29 6.90 11.16 18.69
C VAL A 29 6.69 9.90 19.52
N ALA A 30 5.73 9.05 19.12
CA ALA A 30 5.49 7.78 19.81
C ALA A 30 6.73 6.85 19.76
N SER A 31 7.42 6.78 18.63
CA SER A 31 8.64 5.96 18.50
C SER A 31 9.76 6.45 19.42
N GLU A 32 9.91 7.76 19.57
CA GLU A 32 10.87 8.38 20.49
C GLU A 32 10.48 8.08 21.95
N GLU A 33 9.22 8.30 22.32
CA GLU A 33 8.68 8.09 23.67
C GLU A 33 8.86 6.64 24.14
N TYR A 34 8.54 5.66 23.26
CA TYR A 34 8.64 4.23 23.57
C TYR A 34 9.98 3.61 23.20
N ASN A 35 10.98 4.41 22.80
CA ASN A 35 12.31 3.95 22.39
C ASN A 35 12.25 2.84 21.32
N TYR A 36 11.26 2.94 20.40
CA TYR A 36 11.08 1.99 19.31
C TYR A 36 12.22 2.11 18.29
N LYS A 37 12.85 0.99 17.95
CA LYS A 37 14.05 0.95 17.09
C LYS A 37 13.73 0.63 15.62
N GLY A 38 12.48 0.29 15.32
CA GLY A 38 12.05 0.04 13.94
C GLY A 38 11.75 1.33 13.18
N THR A 39 11.56 1.20 11.87
CA THR A 39 11.13 2.30 11.00
C THR A 39 9.62 2.21 10.79
N HIS A 40 8.94 3.33 10.90
CA HIS A 40 7.53 3.46 10.55
C HIS A 40 7.40 3.92 9.09
N PHE A 41 6.57 3.24 8.33
CA PHE A 41 6.23 3.59 6.95
C PHE A 41 4.75 3.87 6.83
N ILE A 42 4.38 4.93 6.12
CA ILE A 42 3.00 5.19 5.72
C ILE A 42 2.80 4.64 4.32
N VAL A 43 1.69 3.92 4.12
CA VAL A 43 1.34 3.36 2.81
C VAL A 43 -0.08 3.80 2.44
N TYR A 44 -0.23 4.45 1.30
CA TYR A 44 -1.51 4.94 0.79
C TYR A 44 -2.18 3.90 -0.10
N PRO A 45 -3.40 3.43 0.23
CA PRO A 45 -4.16 2.53 -0.62
C PRO A 45 -4.72 3.28 -1.84
N ILE A 46 -4.24 2.95 -3.04
CA ILE A 46 -4.60 3.70 -4.26
C ILE A 46 -6.11 3.65 -4.56
N LYS A 47 -6.80 2.60 -4.14
CA LYS A 47 -8.26 2.44 -4.30
C LYS A 47 -9.10 3.55 -3.62
N VAL A 48 -8.54 4.25 -2.63
CA VAL A 48 -9.25 5.31 -1.91
C VAL A 48 -9.51 6.50 -2.84
N ASN A 49 -8.49 6.93 -3.56
CA ASN A 49 -8.61 7.90 -4.64
C ASN A 49 -7.41 7.74 -5.59
N GLN A 50 -7.64 7.10 -6.74
CA GLN A 50 -6.62 6.81 -7.74
C GLN A 50 -6.43 7.93 -8.78
N MET A 51 -7.02 9.10 -8.57
CA MET A 51 -6.82 10.23 -9.47
C MET A 51 -5.36 10.64 -9.49
N ARG A 52 -4.76 10.63 -10.67
CA ARG A 52 -3.33 10.89 -10.87
C ARG A 52 -2.82 12.13 -10.11
N PRO A 53 -3.47 13.32 -10.17
CA PRO A 53 -2.99 14.49 -9.43
C PRO A 53 -2.98 14.31 -7.91
N VAL A 54 -3.89 13.49 -7.36
CA VAL A 54 -3.93 13.19 -5.92
C VAL A 54 -2.78 12.26 -5.53
N VAL A 55 -2.53 11.23 -6.31
CA VAL A 55 -1.45 10.27 -6.04
C VAL A 55 -0.08 10.94 -6.23
N GLU A 56 0.08 11.76 -7.27
CA GLU A 56 1.31 12.55 -7.50
C GLU A 56 1.62 13.47 -6.31
N GLU A 57 0.62 14.17 -5.78
CA GLU A 57 0.78 15.04 -4.60
C GLU A 57 1.20 14.23 -3.38
N ILE A 58 0.49 13.13 -3.09
CA ILE A 58 0.79 12.24 -1.96
C ILE A 58 2.22 11.72 -2.06
N MET A 59 2.67 11.27 -3.23
CA MET A 59 4.00 10.73 -3.41
C MET A 59 5.08 11.81 -3.37
N SER A 60 4.82 12.97 -3.96
CA SER A 60 5.76 14.10 -3.96
C SER A 60 6.01 14.63 -2.55
N HIS A 61 4.94 14.97 -1.82
CA HIS A 61 5.05 15.47 -0.45
C HIS A 61 5.48 14.38 0.53
N GLY A 62 4.99 13.15 0.33
CA GLY A 62 5.27 11.98 1.17
C GLY A 62 6.70 11.43 1.02
N LYS A 63 7.46 11.83 0.01
CA LYS A 63 8.81 11.33 -0.26
C LYS A 63 9.74 11.46 0.96
N LYS A 64 9.71 12.61 1.64
CA LYS A 64 10.50 12.87 2.87
C LYS A 64 10.13 11.95 4.05
N TYR A 65 9.01 11.24 3.96
CA TYR A 65 8.52 10.28 4.97
C TYR A 65 8.56 8.83 4.46
N SER A 66 9.23 8.57 3.33
CA SER A 66 9.28 7.26 2.69
C SER A 66 7.88 6.66 2.47
N MET A 67 6.92 7.51 2.10
CA MET A 67 5.55 7.10 1.88
C MET A 67 5.43 6.15 0.70
N GLY A 68 4.71 5.04 0.91
CA GLY A 68 4.49 4.00 -0.07
C GLY A 68 3.07 3.97 -0.61
N LEU A 69 2.83 3.04 -1.53
CA LEU A 69 1.51 2.79 -2.12
C LEU A 69 1.07 1.34 -1.89
N GLU A 70 -0.23 1.13 -1.77
CA GLU A 70 -0.84 -0.21 -1.70
C GLU A 70 -1.67 -0.45 -2.95
N ALA A 71 -1.53 -1.65 -3.53
CA ALA A 71 -2.34 -2.17 -4.62
C ALA A 71 -3.10 -3.42 -4.17
N GLY A 72 -4.43 -3.41 -4.33
CA GLY A 72 -5.30 -4.54 -4.02
C GLY A 72 -5.71 -5.37 -5.24
N SER A 73 -5.29 -4.96 -6.44
CA SER A 73 -5.61 -5.62 -7.70
C SER A 73 -4.49 -5.44 -8.74
N LYS A 74 -4.53 -6.24 -9.80
CA LYS A 74 -3.54 -6.17 -10.89
C LYS A 74 -3.55 -4.83 -11.65
N PRO A 75 -4.71 -4.24 -12.00
CA PRO A 75 -4.72 -2.89 -12.58
C PRO A 75 -4.11 -1.84 -11.66
N GLU A 76 -4.45 -1.87 -10.36
CA GLU A 76 -3.87 -0.96 -9.38
C GLU A 76 -2.35 -1.13 -9.27
N LEU A 77 -1.82 -2.36 -9.38
CA LEU A 77 -0.38 -2.59 -9.35
C LEU A 77 0.34 -1.93 -10.54
N HIS A 78 -0.27 -1.90 -11.74
CA HIS A 78 0.29 -1.18 -12.88
C HIS A 78 0.42 0.32 -12.57
N GLU A 79 -0.64 0.91 -12.02
CA GLU A 79 -0.65 2.32 -11.65
C GLU A 79 0.40 2.61 -10.56
N VAL A 80 0.45 1.78 -9.52
CA VAL A 80 1.40 1.92 -8.42
C VAL A 80 2.86 1.82 -8.90
N ILE A 81 3.20 0.86 -9.76
CA ILE A 81 4.55 0.73 -10.32
C ILE A 81 4.95 1.97 -11.13
N ALA A 82 3.99 2.54 -11.88
CA ALA A 82 4.23 3.74 -12.68
C ALA A 82 4.41 5.00 -11.80
N MET A 83 3.66 5.11 -10.72
CA MET A 83 3.67 6.28 -9.84
C MET A 83 4.77 6.26 -8.78
N ASN A 84 5.05 5.07 -8.22
CA ASN A 84 6.08 4.89 -7.19
C ASN A 84 7.44 4.66 -7.85
N THR A 85 8.19 5.71 -8.07
CA THR A 85 9.52 5.66 -8.70
C THR A 85 10.68 5.58 -7.71
N ASP A 86 10.42 5.74 -6.41
CA ASP A 86 11.42 5.73 -5.35
C ASP A 86 11.67 4.30 -4.84
N SER A 87 12.95 3.88 -4.77
CA SER A 87 13.33 2.55 -4.26
C SER A 87 13.10 2.39 -2.76
N ASP A 88 13.11 3.50 -2.00
CA ASP A 88 12.96 3.50 -0.54
C ASP A 88 11.48 3.50 -0.12
N SER A 89 10.60 3.68 -1.07
CA SER A 89 9.16 3.70 -0.89
C SER A 89 8.56 2.31 -1.06
N LEU A 90 7.73 1.86 -0.11
CA LEU A 90 7.15 0.53 -0.13
C LEU A 90 6.01 0.41 -1.15
N ILE A 91 5.91 -0.75 -1.79
CA ILE A 91 4.73 -1.19 -2.53
C ILE A 91 4.17 -2.42 -1.83
N ILE A 92 2.95 -2.29 -1.28
CA ILE A 92 2.26 -3.38 -0.59
C ILE A 92 1.22 -3.98 -1.53
N CYS A 93 1.39 -5.24 -1.87
CA CYS A 93 0.49 -5.99 -2.76
C CYS A 93 -0.49 -6.83 -1.95
N ASN A 94 -1.70 -6.32 -1.75
CA ASN A 94 -2.82 -6.97 -1.08
C ASN A 94 -3.78 -7.65 -2.08
N GLY A 95 -4.88 -8.21 -1.57
CA GLY A 95 -5.91 -8.87 -2.36
C GLY A 95 -5.49 -10.22 -2.94
N TYR A 96 -6.42 -10.89 -3.61
CA TYR A 96 -6.15 -12.19 -4.26
C TYR A 96 -5.28 -12.02 -5.49
N LYS A 97 -4.24 -12.86 -5.61
CA LYS A 97 -3.23 -12.75 -6.65
C LYS A 97 -3.25 -13.95 -7.59
N ASP A 98 -3.40 -13.69 -8.87
CA ASP A 98 -3.11 -14.68 -9.92
C ASP A 98 -1.60 -14.71 -10.24
N ASP A 99 -1.18 -15.65 -11.09
CA ASP A 99 0.22 -15.81 -11.45
C ASP A 99 0.79 -14.56 -12.13
N SER A 100 0.00 -13.89 -12.97
CA SER A 100 0.46 -12.70 -13.68
C SER A 100 0.61 -11.49 -12.74
N TYR A 101 -0.24 -11.37 -11.72
CA TYR A 101 -0.06 -10.37 -10.66
C TYR A 101 1.25 -10.59 -9.90
N ILE A 102 1.49 -11.83 -9.45
CA ILE A 102 2.70 -12.21 -8.71
C ILE A 102 3.95 -11.98 -9.58
N GLU A 103 3.90 -12.40 -10.84
CA GLU A 103 5.00 -12.22 -11.78
C GLU A 103 5.35 -10.74 -11.98
N MET A 104 4.35 -9.90 -12.22
CA MET A 104 4.53 -8.45 -12.38
C MET A 104 5.16 -7.81 -11.14
N ALA A 105 4.68 -8.16 -9.94
CA ALA A 105 5.24 -7.67 -8.69
C ALA A 105 6.71 -8.08 -8.54
N LEU A 106 7.04 -9.35 -8.81
CA LEU A 106 8.42 -9.84 -8.71
C LEU A 106 9.35 -9.26 -9.78
N LEU A 107 8.85 -8.99 -10.98
CA LEU A 107 9.62 -8.27 -12.02
C LEU A 107 9.92 -6.83 -11.59
N ALA A 108 8.93 -6.14 -11.01
CA ALA A 108 9.16 -4.80 -10.47
C ALA A 108 10.13 -4.82 -9.28
N GLN A 109 10.07 -5.85 -8.42
CA GLN A 109 11.09 -6.06 -7.37
C GLN A 109 12.48 -6.27 -7.96
N LYS A 110 12.60 -7.04 -9.04
CA LYS A 110 13.88 -7.25 -9.76
C LYS A 110 14.43 -5.95 -10.37
N MET A 111 13.55 -5.01 -10.71
CA MET A 111 13.90 -3.67 -11.18
C MET A 111 14.26 -2.70 -10.04
N GLY A 112 14.37 -3.18 -8.80
CA GLY A 112 14.77 -2.38 -7.64
C GLY A 112 13.63 -1.75 -6.85
N ARG A 113 12.36 -2.14 -7.09
CA ARG A 113 11.22 -1.66 -6.26
C ARG A 113 11.14 -2.43 -4.95
N SER A 114 10.82 -1.74 -3.87
CA SER A 114 10.60 -2.35 -2.54
C SER A 114 9.18 -2.91 -2.44
N ILE A 115 8.98 -4.15 -2.87
CA ILE A 115 7.67 -4.80 -2.96
C ILE A 115 7.50 -5.84 -1.87
N PHE A 116 6.31 -5.87 -1.25
CA PHE A 116 5.83 -6.91 -0.35
C PHE A 116 4.56 -7.56 -0.92
N LEU A 117 4.61 -8.86 -1.16
CA LEU A 117 3.45 -9.67 -1.55
C LEU A 117 2.76 -10.20 -0.29
N VAL A 118 1.59 -9.68 0.03
CA VAL A 118 0.82 -10.09 1.21
C VAL A 118 -0.06 -11.28 0.85
N ALA A 119 0.27 -12.47 1.37
CA ALA A 119 -0.50 -13.68 1.14
C ALA A 119 -1.85 -13.64 1.89
N GLU A 120 -2.92 -13.79 1.13
CA GLU A 120 -4.31 -13.86 1.61
C GLU A 120 -4.80 -15.31 1.70
N LYS A 121 -4.11 -16.23 1.01
CA LYS A 121 -4.41 -17.67 0.95
C LYS A 121 -3.13 -18.50 0.98
N LEU A 122 -3.19 -19.68 1.59
CA LEU A 122 -2.04 -20.58 1.69
C LEU A 122 -1.46 -20.99 0.33
N ASN A 123 -2.33 -21.17 -0.68
CA ASN A 123 -1.87 -21.53 -2.03
C ASN A 123 -1.11 -20.41 -2.73
N GLU A 124 -1.32 -19.14 -2.35
CA GLU A 124 -0.56 -18.02 -2.90
C GLU A 124 0.93 -18.13 -2.52
N LEU A 125 1.25 -18.58 -1.31
CA LEU A 125 2.64 -18.80 -0.89
C LEU A 125 3.39 -19.76 -1.80
N LYS A 126 2.74 -20.88 -2.18
CA LYS A 126 3.32 -21.87 -3.11
C LYS A 126 3.57 -21.25 -4.50
N ARG A 127 2.61 -20.44 -4.98
CA ARG A 127 2.72 -19.76 -6.28
C ARG A 127 3.81 -18.68 -6.26
N ILE A 128 3.88 -17.87 -5.22
CA ILE A 128 4.92 -16.85 -5.02
C ILE A 128 6.31 -17.49 -5.02
N ALA A 129 6.49 -18.59 -4.26
CA ALA A 129 7.76 -19.31 -4.20
C ALA A 129 8.16 -19.91 -5.56
N LYS A 130 7.20 -20.51 -6.29
CA LYS A 130 7.42 -21.09 -7.62
C LYS A 130 7.84 -20.03 -8.63
N ILE A 131 7.13 -18.91 -8.69
CA ILE A 131 7.40 -17.83 -9.64
C ILE A 131 8.71 -17.12 -9.27
N GLY A 132 8.94 -16.86 -7.97
CA GLY A 132 10.20 -16.29 -7.49
C GLY A 132 11.42 -17.11 -7.89
N LYS A 133 11.34 -18.44 -7.72
CA LYS A 133 12.39 -19.38 -8.16
C LYS A 133 12.62 -19.30 -9.68
N ARG A 134 11.55 -19.25 -10.48
CA ARG A 134 11.64 -19.13 -11.94
C ARG A 134 12.32 -17.85 -12.38
N LEU A 135 12.02 -16.71 -11.71
CA LEU A 135 12.55 -15.39 -12.04
C LEU A 135 13.92 -15.10 -11.40
N GLY A 136 14.40 -15.96 -10.51
CA GLY A 136 15.61 -15.74 -9.73
C GLY A 136 15.48 -14.56 -8.74
N VAL A 137 14.28 -14.35 -8.19
CA VAL A 137 13.97 -13.27 -7.24
C VAL A 137 13.55 -13.89 -5.90
N ARG A 138 14.13 -13.42 -4.81
CA ARG A 138 13.68 -13.75 -3.46
C ARG A 138 12.53 -12.83 -3.06
N PRO A 139 11.28 -13.32 -2.97
CA PRO A 139 10.13 -12.47 -2.64
C PRO A 139 10.20 -11.95 -1.20
N ASN A 140 9.78 -10.69 -0.99
CA ASN A 140 9.39 -10.22 0.33
C ASN A 140 7.92 -10.59 0.53
N ILE A 141 7.61 -11.31 1.59
CA ILE A 141 6.29 -11.88 1.83
C ILE A 141 5.71 -11.29 3.12
N GLY A 142 4.48 -10.76 3.01
CA GLY A 142 3.60 -10.50 4.14
C GLY A 142 2.56 -11.61 4.28
N ILE A 143 1.99 -11.75 5.46
CA ILE A 143 0.89 -12.69 5.73
C ILE A 143 -0.25 -11.90 6.38
N ARG A 144 -1.44 -12.03 5.80
CA ARG A 144 -2.65 -11.50 6.39
C ARG A 144 -3.35 -12.58 7.21
N ILE A 145 -3.57 -12.32 8.49
CA ILE A 145 -4.23 -13.21 9.43
C ILE A 145 -5.59 -12.63 9.78
N LYS A 146 -6.63 -13.47 9.80
CA LYS A 146 -7.93 -13.11 10.36
C LYS A 146 -7.81 -12.93 11.87
N LEU A 147 -8.42 -11.87 12.39
CA LEU A 147 -8.52 -11.70 13.82
C LEU A 147 -9.76 -12.42 14.33
N ALA A 148 -9.62 -13.18 15.41
CA ALA A 148 -10.75 -13.83 16.08
C ALA A 148 -11.62 -12.83 16.87
N SER A 149 -11.09 -11.64 17.18
CA SER A 149 -11.83 -10.56 17.84
C SER A 149 -12.80 -9.89 16.87
N GLU A 150 -14.00 -9.64 17.32
CA GLU A 150 -14.98 -8.83 16.59
C GLU A 150 -14.51 -7.37 16.52
N GLY A 151 -14.71 -6.74 15.37
CA GLY A 151 -14.49 -5.31 15.20
C GLY A 151 -15.54 -4.50 16.00
N SER A 152 -15.38 -3.19 16.07
CA SER A 152 -16.36 -2.29 16.69
C SER A 152 -17.02 -1.38 15.67
N GLY A 153 -18.30 -1.09 15.85
CA GLY A 153 -19.07 -0.15 15.04
C GLY A 153 -19.23 -0.62 13.58
N LYS A 154 -19.02 0.28 12.60
CA LYS A 154 -19.18 -0.02 11.16
C LYS A 154 -18.22 -1.10 10.61
N TRP A 155 -17.24 -1.53 11.38
CA TRP A 155 -16.23 -2.51 10.99
C TRP A 155 -16.42 -3.87 11.66
N GLU A 156 -17.53 -4.08 12.35
CA GLU A 156 -17.87 -5.33 13.05
C GLU A 156 -17.82 -6.55 12.12
N GLU A 157 -18.32 -6.40 10.88
CA GLU A 157 -18.31 -7.46 9.86
C GLU A 157 -16.94 -7.70 9.19
N SER A 158 -15.95 -6.84 9.42
CA SER A 158 -14.62 -6.97 8.81
C SER A 158 -13.69 -7.89 9.57
N GLY A 159 -14.04 -8.29 10.80
CA GLY A 159 -13.31 -9.23 11.65
C GLY A 159 -13.97 -10.62 11.69
N GLY A 160 -13.36 -11.54 12.45
CA GLY A 160 -13.90 -12.87 12.70
C GLY A 160 -13.85 -13.81 11.48
N ASP A 161 -14.48 -14.98 11.61
CA ASP A 161 -14.53 -16.04 10.58
C ASP A 161 -15.24 -15.63 9.30
N ALA A 162 -16.18 -14.67 9.38
CA ALA A 162 -16.91 -14.12 8.23
C ALA A 162 -16.04 -13.21 7.35
N SER A 163 -14.87 -12.79 7.81
CA SER A 163 -13.96 -11.95 7.02
C SER A 163 -13.60 -12.61 5.70
N LYS A 164 -13.74 -11.86 4.60
CA LYS A 164 -13.45 -12.31 3.24
C LYS A 164 -11.95 -12.60 3.02
N PHE A 165 -11.05 -11.92 3.74
CA PHE A 165 -9.62 -11.93 3.51
C PHE A 165 -8.84 -12.40 4.73
N GLY A 166 -7.68 -13.03 4.47
CA GLY A 166 -6.73 -13.48 5.48
C GLY A 166 -6.81 -14.97 5.77
N LEU A 167 -5.73 -15.49 6.33
CA LEU A 167 -5.61 -16.87 6.78
C LEU A 167 -6.31 -17.06 8.13
N THR A 168 -6.92 -18.23 8.35
CA THR A 168 -7.50 -18.69 9.63
C THR A 168 -6.44 -19.42 10.41
#